data_81ade22a90f6ee40e8748390c5adf20f
#
_entry.id   81ade22a90f6ee40e8748390c5adf20f
#
_cell.length_a   1.000
_cell.length_b   1.000
_cell.length_c   1.000
_cell.angle_alpha   90.00
_cell.angle_beta   90.00
_cell.angle_gamma   90.00
#
_symmetry.space_group_name_H-M   'P 1'
#
loop_
_entity.id
_entity.type
_entity.pdbx_description
1 polymer ?
#
loop_
_entity_poly.entity_id
_entity_poly.type
_entity_poly.pdbx_seq_one_letter_code
_entity_poly.pdbx_strand_id
1 'polypeptide(L)'
;ADDFTTGSRAALKGGPTPVIDFACPNKGESLQYGLDLWHKKADGRTFCDYGFHMTIDDWNESIRAELPEMFRQGVSSFKMYMTYPAMMVGDRDMYWALKELRHLGGICGVHCENAGVIDGMIAEKKAAGLMGPSSHPETRPPYLEAESVSRLLRIAQAADCPVVIVHLTNEEALKEVEHARKRGQKVYVETCPQYLLLDESVYYAPNSSQAARYICAPPIREKANQEVLWRALRRGEIQTISTDHCSFTLAQKDAGREDFTKIPGGLPGVETRGELIYSYGVAAKKLSLAQMCRVLSENPAKLYGLYPRKGVLAPGSDADIVIYDPGDSHV
;
A
#
# COMPACT_ATOMS: atom_id res chain seq x y z
N ALA A 1 13.85 -2.65 -11.79
CA ALA A 1 12.87 -1.73 -11.20
C ALA A 1 12.26 -0.87 -12.30
N ASP A 2 10.97 -0.61 -12.24
CA ASP A 2 10.29 0.27 -13.18
C ASP A 2 10.61 1.74 -12.89
N ASP A 3 10.55 2.54 -13.94
CA ASP A 3 10.44 3.99 -13.88
C ASP A 3 9.02 4.42 -14.31
N PHE A 4 8.75 5.73 -14.39
CA PHE A 4 7.43 6.21 -14.82
C PHE A 4 7.09 5.82 -16.26
N THR A 5 8.09 5.60 -17.11
CA THR A 5 7.88 5.16 -18.50
C THR A 5 7.42 3.71 -18.55
N THR A 6 8.16 2.80 -17.91
CA THR A 6 7.84 1.36 -17.93
C THR A 6 6.65 1.03 -17.04
N GLY A 7 6.57 1.62 -15.84
CA GLY A 7 5.49 1.41 -14.89
C GLY A 7 4.13 1.91 -15.39
N SER A 8 4.06 3.10 -16.03
CA SER A 8 2.80 3.60 -16.58
C SER A 8 2.32 2.81 -17.81
N ARG A 9 3.26 2.27 -18.62
CA ARG A 9 2.91 1.33 -19.71
C ARG A 9 2.34 0.03 -19.17
N ALA A 10 2.96 -0.53 -18.13
CA ALA A 10 2.45 -1.71 -17.44
C ALA A 10 1.08 -1.44 -16.81
N ALA A 11 0.87 -0.25 -16.23
CA ALA A 11 -0.41 0.17 -15.70
C ALA A 11 -1.50 0.16 -16.78
N LEU A 12 -1.28 0.82 -17.91
CA LEU A 12 -2.25 0.86 -19.00
C LEU A 12 -2.59 -0.54 -19.53
N LYS A 13 -1.60 -1.44 -19.62
CA LYS A 13 -1.85 -2.83 -20.01
C LYS A 13 -2.73 -3.56 -18.99
N GLY A 14 -2.54 -3.29 -17.71
CA GLY A 14 -3.32 -3.88 -16.61
C GLY A 14 -4.65 -3.19 -16.32
N GLY A 15 -4.99 -2.12 -17.05
CA GLY A 15 -6.23 -1.38 -16.91
C GLY A 15 -6.19 -0.08 -16.07
N PRO A 16 -5.25 0.17 -15.13
CA PRO A 16 -5.16 1.47 -14.47
C PRO A 16 -4.88 2.60 -15.47
N THR A 17 -5.72 3.62 -15.46
CA THR A 17 -5.61 4.81 -16.31
C THR A 17 -5.04 6.01 -15.58
N PRO A 18 -5.18 6.15 -14.25
CA PRO A 18 -4.32 6.96 -13.43
C PRO A 18 -3.46 6.10 -12.50
N VAL A 19 -2.29 6.59 -12.18
CA VAL A 19 -1.43 6.08 -11.11
C VAL A 19 -1.20 7.17 -10.08
N ILE A 20 -1.18 6.82 -8.80
CA ILE A 20 -0.79 7.73 -7.73
C ILE A 20 0.42 7.11 -7.05
N ASP A 21 1.59 7.69 -7.29
CA ASP A 21 2.86 7.22 -6.75
C ASP A 21 3.23 7.94 -5.46
N PHE A 22 4.22 7.43 -4.72
CA PHE A 22 4.70 8.04 -3.50
C PHE A 22 5.87 8.97 -3.77
N ALA A 23 5.65 10.29 -3.59
CA ALA A 23 6.74 11.26 -3.55
C ALA A 23 7.41 11.17 -2.16
N CYS A 24 8.64 10.64 -2.14
CA CYS A 24 9.38 10.31 -0.93
C CYS A 24 10.63 11.21 -0.78
N PRO A 25 10.53 12.39 -0.15
CA PRO A 25 11.71 13.10 0.32
C PRO A 25 12.43 12.27 1.38
N ASN A 26 13.74 12.45 1.53
CA ASN A 26 14.46 11.86 2.66
C ASN A 26 14.28 12.72 3.92
N LYS A 27 14.58 12.16 5.10
CA LYS A 27 14.63 12.94 6.34
C LYS A 27 15.54 14.17 6.20
N GLY A 28 15.02 15.33 6.59
CA GLY A 28 15.72 16.62 6.48
C GLY A 28 15.54 17.34 5.13
N GLU A 29 14.91 16.70 4.13
CA GLU A 29 14.52 17.36 2.89
C GLU A 29 13.10 17.95 3.02
N SER A 30 12.79 18.98 2.23
CA SER A 30 11.46 19.59 2.22
C SER A 30 10.45 18.77 1.41
N LEU A 31 9.16 18.90 1.71
CA LEU A 31 8.09 18.29 0.92
C LEU A 31 8.10 18.82 -0.51
N GLN A 32 8.36 20.13 -0.68
CA GLN A 32 8.45 20.73 -2.01
C GLN A 32 9.58 20.13 -2.84
N TYR A 33 10.75 19.93 -2.24
CA TYR A 33 11.85 19.26 -2.93
C TYR A 33 11.47 17.84 -3.39
N GLY A 34 10.80 17.08 -2.51
CA GLY A 34 10.29 15.74 -2.86
C GLY A 34 9.30 15.80 -4.02
N LEU A 35 8.35 16.72 -4.00
CA LEU A 35 7.35 16.89 -5.04
C LEU A 35 8.00 17.26 -6.39
N ASP A 36 8.89 18.23 -6.39
CA ASP A 36 9.62 18.68 -7.60
C ASP A 36 10.45 17.54 -8.20
N LEU A 37 11.10 16.74 -7.35
CA LEU A 37 11.88 15.60 -7.79
C LEU A 37 10.99 14.54 -8.46
N TRP A 38 9.79 14.28 -7.93
CA TRP A 38 8.85 13.32 -8.52
C TRP A 38 8.24 13.83 -9.81
N HIS A 39 7.88 15.11 -9.89
CA HIS A 39 7.49 15.74 -11.13
C HIS A 39 8.59 15.60 -12.19
N LYS A 40 9.83 15.89 -11.87
CA LYS A 40 10.96 15.71 -12.80
C LYS A 40 11.12 14.26 -13.30
N LYS A 41 10.74 13.26 -12.49
CA LYS A 41 10.75 11.85 -12.92
C LYS A 41 9.56 11.50 -13.79
N ALA A 42 8.40 12.13 -13.59
CA ALA A 42 7.13 11.76 -14.22
C ALA A 42 6.80 12.59 -15.45
N ASP A 43 7.08 13.89 -15.43
CA ASP A 43 6.67 14.84 -16.47
C ASP A 43 7.22 14.45 -17.85
N GLY A 44 6.31 14.31 -18.81
CA GLY A 44 6.62 13.92 -20.18
C GLY A 44 7.08 12.45 -20.35
N ARG A 45 7.02 11.63 -19.29
CA ARG A 45 7.44 10.23 -19.31
C ARG A 45 6.31 9.23 -19.05
N THR A 46 5.21 9.68 -18.47
CA THR A 46 4.04 8.83 -18.20
C THR A 46 3.16 8.68 -19.42
N PHE A 47 2.56 7.52 -19.58
CA PHE A 47 1.59 7.20 -20.62
C PHE A 47 0.14 7.25 -20.14
N CYS A 48 -0.08 7.43 -18.83
CA CYS A 48 -1.38 7.63 -18.22
C CYS A 48 -1.35 8.88 -17.33
N ASP A 49 -2.49 9.28 -16.83
CA ASP A 49 -2.56 10.33 -15.81
C ASP A 49 -1.81 9.89 -14.55
N TYR A 50 -1.25 10.83 -13.81
CA TYR A 50 -0.55 10.55 -12.58
C TYR A 50 -0.81 11.60 -11.51
N GLY A 51 -0.61 11.20 -10.27
CA GLY A 51 -0.62 12.03 -9.09
C GLY A 51 0.33 11.50 -8.04
N PHE A 52 0.40 12.15 -6.89
CA PHE A 52 1.31 11.75 -5.82
C PHE A 52 0.62 11.69 -4.46
N HIS A 53 1.00 10.68 -3.68
CA HIS A 53 0.92 10.68 -2.24
C HIS A 53 2.23 11.28 -1.71
N MET A 54 2.17 12.27 -0.83
CA MET A 54 3.38 12.84 -0.23
C MET A 54 3.75 12.06 1.03
N THR A 55 4.98 11.57 1.11
CA THR A 55 5.50 10.91 2.29
C THR A 55 5.93 11.94 3.34
N ILE A 56 5.53 11.72 4.59
CA ILE A 56 5.97 12.51 5.75
C ILE A 56 6.91 11.60 6.55
N ASP A 57 8.21 11.75 6.32
CA ASP A 57 9.26 10.95 6.97
C ASP A 57 9.92 11.69 8.14
N ASP A 58 9.63 12.98 8.27
CA ASP A 58 10.07 13.87 9.35
C ASP A 58 8.94 14.81 9.74
N TRP A 59 8.95 15.32 10.97
CA TRP A 59 7.96 16.27 11.43
C TRP A 59 8.61 17.40 12.23
N ASN A 60 8.49 18.59 11.70
CA ASN A 60 8.99 19.84 12.29
C ASN A 60 8.19 21.03 11.75
N GLU A 61 8.44 22.24 12.25
CA GLU A 61 7.69 23.43 11.85
C GLU A 61 7.86 23.76 10.35
N SER A 62 9.00 23.45 9.74
CA SER A 62 9.21 23.65 8.29
C SER A 62 8.30 22.73 7.48
N ILE A 63 8.28 21.43 7.78
CA ILE A 63 7.41 20.45 7.13
C ILE A 63 5.94 20.82 7.31
N ARG A 64 5.55 21.22 8.52
CA ARG A 64 4.19 21.66 8.80
C ARG A 64 3.80 22.88 7.95
N ALA A 65 4.69 23.85 7.82
CA ALA A 65 4.43 25.07 7.05
C ALA A 65 4.26 24.84 5.54
N GLU A 66 4.82 23.74 5.02
CA GLU A 66 4.70 23.37 3.60
C GLU A 66 3.39 22.67 3.26
N LEU A 67 2.69 22.06 4.23
CA LEU A 67 1.46 21.29 3.95
C LEU A 67 0.41 22.08 3.16
N PRO A 68 0.05 23.34 3.50
CA PRO A 68 -0.93 24.10 2.72
C PRO A 68 -0.53 24.29 1.25
N GLU A 69 0.79 24.36 0.97
CA GLU A 69 1.29 24.44 -0.41
C GLU A 69 1.08 23.11 -1.14
N MET A 70 1.32 21.97 -0.49
CA MET A 70 1.03 20.65 -1.08
C MET A 70 -0.42 20.57 -1.54
N PHE A 71 -1.37 20.99 -0.71
CA PHE A 71 -2.79 21.05 -1.09
C PHE A 71 -3.06 21.96 -2.28
N ARG A 72 -2.43 23.15 -2.34
CA ARG A 72 -2.58 24.05 -3.49
C ARG A 72 -2.03 23.46 -4.79
N GLN A 73 -1.03 22.59 -4.70
CA GLN A 73 -0.47 21.85 -5.83
C GLN A 73 -1.20 20.53 -6.13
N GLY A 74 -2.35 20.26 -5.46
CA GLY A 74 -3.20 19.11 -5.73
C GLY A 74 -2.84 17.86 -4.95
N VAL A 75 -1.87 17.89 -4.05
CA VAL A 75 -1.52 16.76 -3.17
C VAL A 75 -2.31 16.87 -1.88
N SER A 76 -3.35 16.03 -1.74
CA SER A 76 -4.24 15.98 -0.57
C SER A 76 -4.17 14.67 0.21
N SER A 77 -3.36 13.74 -0.25
CA SER A 77 -3.13 12.45 0.38
C SER A 77 -1.65 12.26 0.73
N PHE A 78 -1.43 11.69 1.92
CA PHE A 78 -0.12 11.59 2.53
C PHE A 78 0.17 10.16 2.96
N LYS A 79 1.45 9.86 3.22
CA LYS A 79 1.90 8.56 3.70
C LYS A 79 2.83 8.72 4.89
N MET A 80 2.65 7.88 5.91
CA MET A 80 3.59 7.71 7.02
C MET A 80 3.91 6.23 7.24
N TYR A 81 5.01 5.99 7.93
CA TYR A 81 5.50 4.65 8.23
C TYR A 81 5.72 4.49 9.73
N MET A 82 5.39 3.31 10.28
CA MET A 82 5.67 2.93 11.65
C MET A 82 6.86 1.95 11.74
N THR A 83 7.46 1.64 10.60
CA THR A 83 8.70 0.85 10.47
C THR A 83 9.61 1.49 9.43
N TYR A 84 10.80 0.93 9.21
CA TYR A 84 11.88 1.48 8.39
C TYR A 84 12.51 2.74 9.00
N PRO A 85 13.67 2.61 9.70
CA PRO A 85 14.32 3.73 10.42
C PRO A 85 14.52 5.01 9.59
N ALA A 86 14.76 4.86 8.28
CA ALA A 86 14.93 6.01 7.37
C ALA A 86 13.62 6.78 7.09
N MET A 87 12.46 6.14 7.27
CA MET A 87 11.16 6.70 6.84
C MET A 87 10.17 6.84 8.00
N MET A 88 10.34 6.08 9.09
CA MET A 88 9.36 6.05 10.17
C MET A 88 9.32 7.35 10.97
N VAL A 89 8.12 7.70 11.41
CA VAL A 89 7.86 8.79 12.35
C VAL A 89 7.39 8.23 13.70
N GLY A 90 7.71 8.93 14.78
CA GLY A 90 7.28 8.57 16.14
C GLY A 90 5.81 8.92 16.40
N ASP A 91 5.23 8.32 17.45
CA ASP A 91 3.81 8.52 17.80
C ASP A 91 3.44 9.98 18.02
N ARG A 92 4.32 10.76 18.65
CA ARG A 92 4.13 12.21 18.87
C ARG A 92 4.02 12.97 17.55
N ASP A 93 4.94 12.69 16.63
CA ASP A 93 5.02 13.39 15.36
C ASP A 93 3.88 12.98 14.43
N MET A 94 3.52 11.69 14.45
CA MET A 94 2.33 11.18 13.78
C MET A 94 1.05 11.86 14.27
N TYR A 95 0.90 12.06 15.59
CA TYR A 95 -0.25 12.77 16.16
C TYR A 95 -0.36 14.20 15.64
N TRP A 96 0.74 14.96 15.63
CA TRP A 96 0.72 16.32 15.14
C TRP A 96 0.51 16.40 13.63
N ALA A 97 1.12 15.52 12.86
CA ALA A 97 0.90 15.43 11.42
C ALA A 97 -0.57 15.14 11.11
N LEU A 98 -1.18 14.15 11.75
CA LEU A 98 -2.60 13.81 11.56
C LEU A 98 -3.52 14.96 11.97
N LYS A 99 -3.20 15.71 13.03
CA LYS A 99 -3.95 16.88 13.44
C LYS A 99 -3.96 17.99 12.38
N GLU A 100 -2.79 18.27 11.81
CA GLU A 100 -2.66 19.27 10.74
C GLU A 100 -3.38 18.81 9.47
N LEU A 101 -3.22 17.54 9.06
CA LEU A 101 -3.92 16.98 7.93
C LEU A 101 -5.45 17.01 8.12
N ARG A 102 -5.94 16.75 9.32
CA ARG A 102 -7.37 16.90 9.65
C ARG A 102 -7.86 18.31 9.44
N HIS A 103 -7.07 19.31 9.86
CA HIS A 103 -7.38 20.74 9.68
C HIS A 103 -7.47 21.11 8.19
N LEU A 104 -6.55 20.62 7.39
CA LEU A 104 -6.47 20.89 5.95
C LEU A 104 -7.42 20.02 5.09
N GLY A 105 -8.09 19.04 5.68
CA GLY A 105 -8.99 18.14 4.95
C GLY A 105 -8.28 17.02 4.20
N GLY A 106 -7.05 16.71 4.57
CA GLY A 106 -6.26 15.63 3.98
C GLY A 106 -6.54 14.26 4.54
N ILE A 107 -5.96 13.25 3.90
CA ILE A 107 -6.01 11.87 4.36
C ILE A 107 -4.61 11.26 4.37
N CYS A 108 -4.34 10.38 5.34
CA CYS A 108 -3.06 9.73 5.47
C CYS A 108 -3.18 8.21 5.42
N GLY A 109 -2.43 7.57 4.52
CA GLY A 109 -2.17 6.15 4.53
C GLY A 109 -1.00 5.83 5.46
N VAL A 110 -1.08 4.75 6.23
CA VAL A 110 0.00 4.40 7.16
C VAL A 110 0.38 2.94 7.02
N HIS A 111 1.69 2.70 6.88
CA HIS A 111 2.28 1.37 6.97
C HIS A 111 2.42 0.98 8.45
N CYS A 112 1.72 -0.06 8.86
CA CYS A 112 1.58 -0.45 10.25
C CYS A 112 2.33 -1.75 10.54
N GLU A 113 3.56 -1.66 11.01
CA GLU A 113 4.34 -2.77 11.59
C GLU A 113 5.18 -2.25 12.77
N ASN A 114 5.38 -3.07 13.81
CA ASN A 114 6.14 -2.69 15.00
C ASN A 114 7.64 -2.82 14.79
N ALA A 115 8.31 -1.72 14.43
CA ALA A 115 9.74 -1.69 14.15
C ALA A 115 10.60 -2.26 15.28
N GLY A 116 10.34 -1.85 16.52
CA GLY A 116 11.20 -2.22 17.66
C GLY A 116 11.19 -3.73 17.92
N VAL A 117 10.03 -4.37 17.87
CA VAL A 117 9.92 -5.82 18.07
C VAL A 117 10.48 -6.57 16.87
N ILE A 118 10.21 -6.13 15.66
CA ILE A 118 10.78 -6.69 14.43
C ILE A 118 12.32 -6.67 14.47
N ASP A 119 12.92 -5.55 14.86
CA ASP A 119 14.39 -5.42 14.98
C ASP A 119 14.96 -6.40 16.02
N GLY A 120 14.27 -6.57 17.16
CA GLY A 120 14.63 -7.58 18.17
C GLY A 120 14.59 -9.00 17.61
N MET A 121 13.50 -9.36 16.91
CA MET A 121 13.34 -10.70 16.30
C MET A 121 14.37 -10.94 15.18
N ILE A 122 14.70 -9.91 14.39
CA ILE A 122 15.79 -9.99 13.39
C ILE A 122 17.14 -10.26 14.08
N ALA A 123 17.41 -9.57 15.20
CA ALA A 123 18.65 -9.80 15.96
C ALA A 123 18.75 -11.22 16.49
N GLU A 124 17.65 -11.81 16.98
CA GLU A 124 17.58 -13.22 17.40
C GLU A 124 17.87 -14.18 16.24
N LYS A 125 17.24 -13.97 15.07
CA LYS A 125 17.50 -14.78 13.87
C LYS A 125 18.94 -14.70 13.43
N LYS A 126 19.52 -13.50 13.44
CA LYS A 126 20.94 -13.28 13.11
C LYS A 126 21.86 -14.02 14.09
N ALA A 127 21.58 -13.95 15.40
CA ALA A 127 22.37 -14.66 16.42
C ALA A 127 22.29 -16.18 16.26
N ALA A 128 21.14 -16.70 15.79
CA ALA A 128 20.94 -18.12 15.50
C ALA A 128 21.46 -18.58 14.13
N GLY A 129 22.00 -17.68 13.30
CA GLY A 129 22.45 -17.98 11.94
C GLY A 129 21.31 -18.29 10.95
N LEU A 130 20.06 -17.95 11.28
CA LEU A 130 18.86 -18.22 10.49
C LEU A 130 18.55 -17.02 9.57
N MET A 131 19.31 -16.84 8.49
CA MET A 131 19.24 -15.66 7.65
C MET A 131 18.57 -15.89 6.29
N GLY A 132 18.04 -17.08 6.04
CA GLY A 132 17.31 -17.38 4.80
C GLY A 132 15.96 -16.66 4.69
N PRO A 133 15.34 -16.65 3.49
CA PRO A 133 14.08 -15.95 3.21
C PRO A 133 12.91 -16.36 4.13
N SER A 134 12.87 -17.59 4.64
CA SER A 134 11.84 -18.07 5.56
C SER A 134 11.80 -17.30 6.89
N SER A 135 12.91 -16.71 7.31
CA SER A 135 12.96 -15.90 8.52
C SER A 135 12.25 -14.54 8.37
N HIS A 136 11.97 -14.10 7.14
CA HIS A 136 11.27 -12.84 6.93
C HIS A 136 9.85 -12.82 7.54
N PRO A 137 8.92 -13.75 7.21
CA PRO A 137 7.61 -13.78 7.84
C PRO A 137 7.68 -14.09 9.34
N GLU A 138 8.64 -14.90 9.78
CA GLU A 138 8.81 -15.25 11.20
C GLU A 138 9.21 -14.06 12.08
N THR A 139 9.91 -13.05 11.51
CA THR A 139 10.26 -11.81 12.22
C THR A 139 9.19 -10.71 12.09
N ARG A 140 8.12 -10.95 11.33
CA ARG A 140 7.02 -10.01 11.07
C ARG A 140 5.65 -10.69 11.21
N PRO A 141 5.37 -11.33 12.37
CA PRO A 141 4.13 -12.06 12.56
C PRO A 141 2.89 -11.15 12.52
N PRO A 142 1.68 -11.71 12.23
CA PRO A 142 0.45 -10.94 12.06
C PRO A 142 0.10 -10.01 13.22
N TYR A 143 0.36 -10.44 14.44
CA TYR A 143 0.04 -9.65 15.64
C TYR A 143 0.88 -8.36 15.77
N LEU A 144 2.04 -8.25 15.13
CA LEU A 144 2.83 -7.01 15.12
C LEU A 144 2.25 -5.97 14.14
N GLU A 145 1.61 -6.41 13.07
CA GLU A 145 0.79 -5.55 12.23
C GLU A 145 -0.47 -5.11 12.97
N ALA A 146 -1.18 -6.03 13.63
CA ALA A 146 -2.38 -5.74 14.39
C ALA A 146 -2.12 -4.75 15.55
N GLU A 147 -1.02 -4.92 16.29
CA GLU A 147 -0.60 -3.98 17.35
C GLU A 147 -0.41 -2.58 16.78
N SER A 148 0.33 -2.47 15.68
CA SER A 148 0.60 -1.16 15.06
C SER A 148 -0.65 -0.52 14.47
N VAL A 149 -1.56 -1.30 13.89
CA VAL A 149 -2.88 -0.83 13.48
C VAL A 149 -3.67 -0.31 14.68
N SER A 150 -3.72 -1.06 15.79
CA SER A 150 -4.40 -0.63 17.02
C SER A 150 -3.84 0.68 17.55
N ARG A 151 -2.51 0.80 17.62
CA ARG A 151 -1.80 2.00 18.09
C ARG A 151 -2.06 3.20 17.19
N LEU A 152 -1.93 3.06 15.86
CA LEU A 152 -2.28 4.11 14.91
C LEU A 152 -3.73 4.58 15.10
N LEU A 153 -4.68 3.66 15.23
CA LEU A 153 -6.09 4.00 15.37
C LEU A 153 -6.39 4.77 16.67
N ARG A 154 -5.62 4.55 17.75
CA ARG A 154 -5.71 5.38 18.96
C ARG A 154 -5.11 6.77 18.76
N ILE A 155 -4.00 6.88 18.05
CA ILE A 155 -3.40 8.17 17.69
C ILE A 155 -4.37 8.95 16.77
N ALA A 156 -4.92 8.31 15.76
CA ALA A 156 -5.90 8.92 14.85
C ALA A 156 -7.19 9.35 15.57
N GLN A 157 -7.64 8.58 16.57
CA GLN A 157 -8.75 8.96 17.45
C GLN A 157 -8.46 10.25 18.22
N ALA A 158 -7.28 10.34 18.80
CA ALA A 158 -6.85 11.54 19.53
C ALA A 158 -6.71 12.78 18.62
N ALA A 159 -6.32 12.56 17.35
CA ALA A 159 -6.19 13.61 16.34
C ALA A 159 -7.53 13.93 15.63
N ASP A 160 -8.59 13.16 15.85
CA ASP A 160 -9.87 13.20 15.12
C ASP A 160 -9.69 13.14 13.59
N CYS A 161 -8.70 12.37 13.12
CA CYS A 161 -8.31 12.32 11.72
C CYS A 161 -8.70 10.98 11.08
N PRO A 162 -9.36 10.99 9.89
CA PRO A 162 -9.55 9.77 9.12
C PRO A 162 -8.20 9.27 8.58
N VAL A 163 -8.01 7.94 8.59
CA VAL A 163 -6.79 7.31 8.11
C VAL A 163 -7.10 6.14 7.17
N VAL A 164 -6.10 5.77 6.37
CA VAL A 164 -6.10 4.55 5.55
C VAL A 164 -5.09 3.57 6.14
N ILE A 165 -5.55 2.39 6.50
CA ILE A 165 -4.64 1.26 6.72
C ILE A 165 -4.31 0.71 5.35
N VAL A 166 -3.09 0.97 4.88
CA VAL A 166 -2.65 0.49 3.57
C VAL A 166 -2.25 -0.98 3.63
N HIS A 167 -2.37 -1.71 2.52
CA HIS A 167 -1.92 -3.10 2.33
C HIS A 167 -2.16 -4.03 3.54
N LEU A 168 -3.33 -3.95 4.18
CA LEU A 168 -3.72 -4.81 5.30
C LEU A 168 -3.72 -6.29 4.88
N THR A 169 -3.14 -7.17 5.71
CA THR A 169 -2.82 -8.54 5.33
C THR A 169 -3.58 -9.62 6.07
N ASN A 170 -4.17 -9.34 7.26
CA ASN A 170 -4.62 -10.40 8.16
C ASN A 170 -5.87 -10.05 8.99
N GLU A 171 -6.47 -11.08 9.57
CA GLU A 171 -7.70 -10.98 10.36
C GLU A 171 -7.52 -10.19 11.65
N GLU A 172 -6.37 -10.34 12.35
CA GLU A 172 -6.14 -9.65 13.63
C GLU A 172 -6.12 -8.13 13.43
N ALA A 173 -5.42 -7.66 12.41
CA ALA A 173 -5.38 -6.25 12.04
C ALA A 173 -6.77 -5.73 11.59
N LEU A 174 -7.54 -6.53 10.85
CA LEU A 174 -8.89 -6.17 10.45
C LEU A 174 -9.82 -6.02 11.66
N LYS A 175 -9.71 -6.88 12.69
CA LYS A 175 -10.48 -6.76 13.93
C LYS A 175 -10.20 -5.44 14.67
N GLU A 176 -8.96 -4.97 14.67
CA GLU A 176 -8.64 -3.65 15.25
C GLU A 176 -9.35 -2.50 14.49
N VAL A 177 -9.44 -2.60 13.18
CA VAL A 177 -10.21 -1.64 12.36
C VAL A 177 -11.71 -1.70 12.72
N GLU A 178 -12.28 -2.91 12.84
CA GLU A 178 -13.68 -3.07 13.24
C GLU A 178 -13.96 -2.43 14.61
N HIS A 179 -13.06 -2.64 15.58
CA HIS A 179 -13.16 -2.02 16.90
C HIS A 179 -13.12 -0.49 16.82
N ALA A 180 -12.25 0.08 15.98
CA ALA A 180 -12.19 1.52 15.78
C ALA A 180 -13.46 2.08 15.14
N ARG A 181 -13.99 1.41 14.12
CA ARG A 181 -15.25 1.80 13.47
C ARG A 181 -16.44 1.73 14.42
N LYS A 182 -16.51 0.73 15.31
CA LYS A 182 -17.53 0.64 16.37
C LYS A 182 -17.47 1.82 17.35
N ARG A 183 -16.29 2.45 17.50
CA ARG A 183 -16.13 3.70 18.26
C ARG A 183 -16.47 4.97 17.47
N GLY A 184 -16.94 4.83 16.23
CA GLY A 184 -17.31 5.96 15.36
C GLY A 184 -16.15 6.54 14.54
N GLN A 185 -14.97 5.91 14.54
CA GLN A 185 -13.83 6.41 13.77
C GLN A 185 -14.02 6.15 12.26
N LYS A 186 -13.62 7.11 11.44
CA LYS A 186 -13.53 6.95 9.99
C LYS A 186 -12.19 6.30 9.65
N VAL A 187 -12.23 5.03 9.31
CA VAL A 187 -11.06 4.23 8.93
C VAL A 187 -11.32 3.59 7.58
N TYR A 188 -10.42 3.83 6.65
CA TYR A 188 -10.40 3.15 5.35
C TYR A 188 -9.34 2.06 5.37
N VAL A 189 -9.55 1.04 4.57
CA VAL A 189 -8.65 -0.12 4.49
C VAL A 189 -8.38 -0.44 3.04
N GLU A 190 -7.14 -0.72 2.77
CA GLU A 190 -6.62 -1.17 1.51
C GLU A 190 -5.96 -2.54 1.66
N THR A 191 -6.12 -3.42 0.68
CA THR A 191 -5.34 -4.65 0.54
C THR A 191 -4.76 -4.77 -0.87
N CYS A 192 -4.00 -5.81 -1.14
CA CYS A 192 -3.35 -6.02 -2.43
C CYS A 192 -3.56 -7.44 -2.95
N PRO A 193 -3.44 -7.69 -4.28
CA PRO A 193 -3.65 -9.02 -4.87
C PRO A 193 -2.81 -10.12 -4.25
N GLN A 194 -1.55 -9.84 -3.89
CA GLN A 194 -0.66 -10.83 -3.29
C GLN A 194 -1.21 -11.42 -1.99
N TYR A 195 -1.92 -10.64 -1.17
CA TYR A 195 -2.52 -11.11 0.10
C TYR A 195 -3.82 -11.88 -0.12
N LEU A 196 -4.44 -11.70 -1.28
CA LEU A 196 -5.67 -12.40 -1.66
C LEU A 196 -5.41 -13.75 -2.33
N LEU A 197 -4.21 -13.95 -2.91
CA LEU A 197 -3.93 -15.04 -3.83
C LEU A 197 -2.73 -15.91 -3.45
N LEU A 198 -1.72 -15.34 -2.79
CA LEU A 198 -0.54 -16.07 -2.33
C LEU A 198 -0.66 -16.39 -0.84
N ASP A 199 0.00 -17.45 -0.41
CA ASP A 199 0.12 -17.82 0.99
C ASP A 199 1.60 -17.97 1.39
N GLU A 200 1.87 -18.02 2.69
CA GLU A 200 3.23 -17.99 3.24
C GLU A 200 4.12 -19.17 2.80
N SER A 201 3.53 -20.23 2.22
CA SER A 201 4.32 -21.36 1.71
C SER A 201 5.36 -20.95 0.68
N VAL A 202 5.17 -19.81 0.02
CA VAL A 202 6.12 -19.23 -0.95
C VAL A 202 7.49 -18.93 -0.32
N TYR A 203 7.55 -18.69 1.00
CA TYR A 203 8.79 -18.41 1.71
C TYR A 203 9.59 -19.67 2.08
N TYR A 204 8.94 -20.83 2.04
CA TYR A 204 9.52 -22.13 2.40
C TYR A 204 9.88 -22.98 1.20
N ALA A 205 9.96 -22.35 0.00
CA ALA A 205 10.43 -23.04 -1.20
C ALA A 205 11.84 -23.60 -1.00
N PRO A 206 12.15 -24.82 -1.48
CA PRO A 206 13.46 -25.44 -1.33
C PRO A 206 14.62 -24.60 -1.91
N ASN A 207 14.33 -23.80 -2.93
CA ASN A 207 15.29 -22.87 -3.53
C ASN A 207 15.15 -21.49 -2.90
N SER A 208 16.18 -21.02 -2.20
CA SER A 208 16.20 -19.72 -1.54
C SER A 208 16.02 -18.55 -2.51
N SER A 209 16.52 -18.63 -3.74
CA SER A 209 16.28 -17.63 -4.78
C SER A 209 14.79 -17.55 -5.14
N GLN A 210 14.08 -18.67 -5.20
CA GLN A 210 12.65 -18.69 -5.45
C GLN A 210 11.89 -18.03 -4.29
N ALA A 211 12.19 -18.38 -3.05
CA ALA A 211 11.59 -17.79 -1.86
C ALA A 211 11.88 -16.28 -1.75
N ALA A 212 13.10 -15.85 -2.08
CA ALA A 212 13.49 -14.44 -2.07
C ALA A 212 12.63 -13.55 -2.97
N ARG A 213 12.08 -14.10 -4.06
CA ARG A 213 11.23 -13.35 -5.00
C ARG A 213 9.94 -12.84 -4.37
N TYR A 214 9.44 -13.50 -3.33
CA TYR A 214 8.18 -13.17 -2.66
C TYR A 214 8.35 -12.24 -1.45
N ILE A 215 9.56 -11.85 -1.09
CA ILE A 215 9.80 -10.93 0.02
C ILE A 215 9.12 -9.58 -0.25
N CYS A 216 8.17 -9.24 0.60
CA CYS A 216 7.48 -7.94 0.67
C CYS A 216 7.10 -7.64 2.12
N ALA A 217 6.78 -6.40 2.43
CA ALA A 217 6.38 -6.02 3.77
C ALA A 217 5.09 -5.15 3.73
N PRO A 218 4.06 -5.55 4.53
CA PRO A 218 4.03 -6.73 5.39
C PRO A 218 4.15 -8.04 4.59
N PRO A 219 4.57 -9.16 5.24
CA PRO A 219 4.69 -10.45 4.56
C PRO A 219 3.35 -11.02 4.09
N ILE A 220 3.42 -11.90 3.09
CA ILE A 220 2.31 -12.77 2.71
C ILE A 220 2.01 -13.71 3.90
N ARG A 221 0.74 -13.88 4.21
CA ARG A 221 0.25 -14.57 5.42
C ARG A 221 -0.23 -15.98 5.14
N GLU A 222 -0.57 -16.69 6.21
CA GLU A 222 -1.25 -18.00 6.13
C GLU A 222 -2.49 -17.92 5.24
N LYS A 223 -2.75 -19.01 4.53
CA LYS A 223 -3.85 -19.15 3.57
C LYS A 223 -5.23 -18.80 4.13
N ALA A 224 -5.46 -19.04 5.43
CA ALA A 224 -6.73 -18.71 6.09
C ALA A 224 -7.09 -17.22 5.99
N ASN A 225 -6.10 -16.33 5.95
CA ASN A 225 -6.33 -14.90 5.83
C ASN A 225 -6.93 -14.49 4.47
N GLN A 226 -6.70 -15.24 3.40
CA GLN A 226 -7.27 -14.94 2.09
C GLN A 226 -8.80 -14.88 2.14
N GLU A 227 -9.45 -15.89 2.73
CA GLU A 227 -10.93 -15.92 2.80
C GLU A 227 -11.48 -14.79 3.69
N VAL A 228 -10.75 -14.43 4.74
CA VAL A 228 -11.10 -13.27 5.58
C VAL A 228 -11.10 -11.99 4.76
N LEU A 229 -10.04 -11.74 3.99
CA LEU A 229 -9.91 -10.54 3.15
C LEU A 229 -10.95 -10.52 2.03
N TRP A 230 -11.21 -11.64 1.33
CA TRP A 230 -12.28 -11.73 0.33
C TRP A 230 -13.66 -11.46 0.92
N ARG A 231 -13.93 -11.98 2.11
CA ARG A 231 -15.20 -11.71 2.83
C ARG A 231 -15.32 -10.24 3.20
N ALA A 232 -14.26 -9.62 3.69
CA ALA A 232 -14.21 -8.21 4.06
C ALA A 232 -14.41 -7.28 2.84
N LEU A 233 -13.83 -7.60 1.69
CA LEU A 233 -14.07 -6.92 0.42
C LEU A 233 -15.56 -7.02 0.01
N ARG A 234 -16.12 -8.21 0.07
CA ARG A 234 -17.53 -8.47 -0.26
C ARG A 234 -18.50 -7.68 0.61
N ARG A 235 -18.16 -7.49 1.90
CA ARG A 235 -18.95 -6.71 2.87
C ARG A 235 -18.67 -5.20 2.80
N GLY A 236 -17.70 -4.75 2.01
CA GLY A 236 -17.28 -3.36 1.95
C GLY A 236 -16.50 -2.89 3.19
N GLU A 237 -15.96 -3.82 3.97
CA GLU A 237 -15.10 -3.54 5.13
C GLU A 237 -13.69 -3.14 4.68
N ILE A 238 -13.24 -3.62 3.52
CA ILE A 238 -12.05 -3.16 2.79
C ILE A 238 -12.55 -2.36 1.58
N GLN A 239 -12.10 -1.12 1.45
CA GLN A 239 -12.60 -0.18 0.45
C GLN A 239 -11.87 -0.26 -0.87
N THR A 240 -10.56 -0.57 -0.85
CA THR A 240 -9.72 -0.51 -2.06
C THR A 240 -8.81 -1.73 -2.18
N ILE A 241 -8.52 -2.09 -3.43
CA ILE A 241 -7.46 -3.03 -3.76
C ILE A 241 -6.42 -2.24 -4.57
N SER A 242 -5.28 -1.96 -3.97
CA SER A 242 -4.13 -1.33 -4.64
C SER A 242 -3.17 -2.37 -5.18
N THR A 243 -2.00 -1.95 -5.60
CA THR A 243 -0.94 -2.85 -6.05
C THR A 243 0.25 -2.90 -5.11
N ASP A 244 0.50 -1.80 -4.41
CA ASP A 244 1.79 -1.59 -3.72
C ASP A 244 2.96 -1.95 -4.65
N HIS A 245 2.86 -1.50 -5.92
CA HIS A 245 3.79 -1.88 -6.99
C HIS A 245 5.19 -1.39 -6.67
N CYS A 246 6.05 -2.33 -6.35
CA CYS A 246 7.46 -2.08 -6.06
C CYS A 246 8.29 -3.17 -6.72
N SER A 247 8.63 -2.95 -8.00
CA SER A 247 9.28 -3.95 -8.84
C SER A 247 10.79 -3.98 -8.61
N PHE A 248 11.32 -5.19 -8.56
CA PHE A 248 12.76 -5.46 -8.53
C PHE A 248 13.08 -6.53 -9.55
N THR A 249 14.28 -6.46 -10.12
CA THR A 249 14.78 -7.54 -10.99
C THR A 249 15.05 -8.80 -10.18
N LEU A 250 15.01 -9.96 -10.83
CA LEU A 250 15.36 -11.23 -10.17
C LEU A 250 16.78 -11.17 -9.58
N ALA A 251 17.72 -10.56 -10.30
CA ALA A 251 19.09 -10.38 -9.81
C ALA A 251 19.17 -9.55 -8.52
N GLN A 252 18.35 -8.50 -8.40
CA GLN A 252 18.28 -7.72 -7.16
C GLN A 252 17.72 -8.53 -5.98
N LYS A 253 16.69 -9.34 -6.21
CA LYS A 253 16.16 -10.26 -5.21
C LYS A 253 17.16 -11.34 -4.81
N ASP A 254 17.79 -11.96 -5.80
CA ASP A 254 18.74 -13.06 -5.60
C ASP A 254 20.02 -12.61 -4.88
N ALA A 255 20.43 -11.36 -5.03
CA ALA A 255 21.59 -10.81 -4.33
C ALA A 255 21.48 -10.87 -2.80
N GLY A 256 20.26 -10.85 -2.26
CA GLY A 256 20.02 -10.94 -0.81
C GLY A 256 19.65 -12.34 -0.31
N ARG A 257 19.58 -13.38 -1.15
CA ARG A 257 19.01 -14.70 -0.79
C ARG A 257 19.63 -15.40 0.42
N GLU A 258 20.87 -15.07 0.78
CA GLU A 258 21.57 -15.60 1.96
C GLU A 258 21.36 -14.76 3.22
N ASP A 259 20.75 -13.58 3.07
CA ASP A 259 20.46 -12.65 4.17
C ASP A 259 19.14 -11.92 3.86
N PHE A 260 18.05 -12.41 4.44
CA PHE A 260 16.71 -11.90 4.16
C PHE A 260 16.57 -10.39 4.43
N THR A 261 17.39 -9.81 5.30
CA THR A 261 17.38 -8.37 5.58
C THR A 261 17.92 -7.52 4.43
N LYS A 262 18.60 -8.14 3.48
CA LYS A 262 19.18 -7.50 2.28
C LYS A 262 18.33 -7.73 1.02
N ILE A 263 17.30 -8.56 1.11
CA ILE A 263 16.37 -8.75 0.00
C ILE A 263 15.47 -7.52 -0.09
N PRO A 264 15.44 -6.80 -1.21
CA PRO A 264 14.56 -5.65 -1.33
C PRO A 264 13.09 -6.08 -1.23
N GLY A 265 12.36 -5.45 -0.31
CA GLY A 265 10.95 -5.75 -0.05
C GLY A 265 10.04 -5.11 -1.10
N GLY A 266 9.22 -5.91 -1.76
CA GLY A 266 8.23 -5.43 -2.71
C GLY A 266 7.96 -6.41 -3.86
N LEU A 267 6.79 -6.29 -4.47
CA LEU A 267 6.32 -7.12 -5.58
C LEU A 267 5.77 -6.23 -6.71
N PRO A 268 5.92 -6.63 -7.98
CA PRO A 268 5.18 -5.98 -9.06
C PRO A 268 3.69 -6.37 -8.99
N GLY A 269 2.80 -5.51 -9.48
CA GLY A 269 1.36 -5.80 -9.44
C GLY A 269 0.50 -4.95 -10.36
N VAL A 270 1.03 -3.82 -10.87
CA VAL A 270 0.22 -2.84 -11.59
C VAL A 270 -0.32 -3.38 -12.92
N GLU A 271 0.41 -4.27 -13.59
CA GLU A 271 0.01 -4.87 -14.87
C GLU A 271 -1.06 -5.96 -14.70
N THR A 272 -1.08 -6.66 -13.56
CA THR A 272 -1.89 -7.90 -13.41
C THR A 272 -3.06 -7.75 -12.44
N ARG A 273 -3.14 -6.68 -11.66
CA ARG A 273 -4.19 -6.49 -10.65
C ARG A 273 -5.60 -6.69 -11.19
N GLY A 274 -5.93 -6.05 -12.31
CA GLY A 274 -7.27 -6.10 -12.88
C GLY A 274 -7.67 -7.51 -13.27
N GLU A 275 -6.81 -8.20 -14.01
CA GLU A 275 -7.01 -9.58 -14.48
C GLU A 275 -7.11 -10.56 -13.31
N LEU A 276 -6.24 -10.44 -12.31
CA LEU A 276 -6.25 -11.29 -11.12
C LEU A 276 -7.54 -11.12 -10.31
N ILE A 277 -8.00 -9.87 -10.10
CA ILE A 277 -9.24 -9.62 -9.37
C ILE A 277 -10.47 -10.04 -10.17
N TYR A 278 -10.45 -9.91 -11.50
CA TYR A 278 -11.51 -10.47 -12.33
C TYR A 278 -11.54 -12.01 -12.22
N SER A 279 -10.44 -12.69 -12.48
CA SER A 279 -10.37 -14.15 -12.55
C SER A 279 -10.66 -14.82 -11.21
N TYR A 280 -9.97 -14.40 -10.15
CA TYR A 280 -10.08 -15.01 -8.81
C TYR A 280 -11.13 -14.37 -7.90
N GLY A 281 -11.65 -13.22 -8.28
CA GLY A 281 -12.73 -12.52 -7.59
C GLY A 281 -14.09 -12.72 -8.28
N VAL A 282 -14.23 -12.18 -9.49
CA VAL A 282 -15.52 -12.15 -10.20
C VAL A 282 -15.87 -13.52 -10.81
N ALA A 283 -15.00 -14.08 -11.64
CA ALA A 283 -15.24 -15.38 -12.27
C ALA A 283 -15.35 -16.51 -11.21
N ALA A 284 -14.57 -16.42 -10.13
CA ALA A 284 -14.67 -17.32 -8.98
C ALA A 284 -15.85 -17.03 -8.03
N LYS A 285 -16.72 -16.05 -8.36
CA LYS A 285 -17.93 -15.68 -7.59
C LYS A 285 -17.68 -15.20 -6.16
N LYS A 286 -16.48 -14.70 -5.87
CA LYS A 286 -16.15 -14.08 -4.59
C LYS A 286 -16.59 -12.62 -4.53
N LEU A 287 -16.61 -11.92 -5.66
CA LEU A 287 -17.11 -10.56 -5.83
C LEU A 287 -18.08 -10.49 -7.00
N SER A 288 -19.02 -9.57 -6.97
CA SER A 288 -19.74 -9.16 -8.18
C SER A 288 -18.87 -8.20 -9.03
N LEU A 289 -19.19 -8.07 -10.32
CA LEU A 289 -18.52 -7.09 -11.18
C LEU A 289 -18.64 -5.66 -10.63
N ALA A 290 -19.82 -5.29 -10.11
CA ALA A 290 -20.03 -3.99 -9.48
C ALA A 290 -19.16 -3.78 -8.23
N GLN A 291 -18.90 -4.84 -7.45
CA GLN A 291 -17.96 -4.76 -6.32
C GLN A 291 -16.51 -4.58 -6.80
N MET A 292 -16.11 -5.30 -7.85
CA MET A 292 -14.80 -5.12 -8.47
C MET A 292 -14.61 -3.67 -8.95
N CYS A 293 -15.56 -3.11 -9.69
CA CYS A 293 -15.50 -1.71 -10.14
C CYS A 293 -15.40 -0.73 -8.96
N ARG A 294 -16.13 -1.00 -7.87
CA ARG A 294 -16.04 -0.14 -6.67
C ARG A 294 -14.65 -0.16 -6.05
N VAL A 295 -14.08 -1.34 -5.79
CA VAL A 295 -12.81 -1.44 -5.05
C VAL A 295 -11.59 -1.08 -5.90
N LEU A 296 -11.68 -1.17 -7.23
CA LEU A 296 -10.58 -0.84 -8.14
C LEU A 296 -10.63 0.58 -8.70
N SER A 297 -11.81 1.20 -8.76
CA SER A 297 -12.02 2.46 -9.48
C SER A 297 -12.80 3.50 -8.66
N GLU A 298 -14.06 3.24 -8.32
CA GLU A 298 -14.94 4.23 -7.70
C GLU A 298 -14.45 4.65 -6.30
N ASN A 299 -14.13 3.69 -5.44
CA ASN A 299 -13.72 3.98 -4.06
C ASN A 299 -12.36 4.70 -3.99
N PRO A 300 -11.29 4.29 -4.71
CA PRO A 300 -10.05 5.06 -4.71
C PRO A 300 -10.25 6.46 -5.30
N ALA A 301 -11.07 6.63 -6.34
CA ALA A 301 -11.37 7.95 -6.88
C ALA A 301 -12.06 8.86 -5.86
N LYS A 302 -13.03 8.33 -5.09
CA LYS A 302 -13.68 9.06 -3.99
C LYS A 302 -12.72 9.36 -2.85
N LEU A 303 -11.91 8.40 -2.46
CA LEU A 303 -10.98 8.50 -1.34
C LEU A 303 -9.91 9.58 -1.57
N TYR A 304 -9.43 9.70 -2.81
CA TYR A 304 -8.34 10.60 -3.18
C TYR A 304 -8.81 11.85 -3.96
N GLY A 305 -10.13 12.14 -3.94
CA GLY A 305 -10.66 13.40 -4.48
C GLY A 305 -10.72 13.49 -6.00
N LEU A 306 -10.65 12.37 -6.71
CA LEU A 306 -10.70 12.32 -8.18
C LEU A 306 -12.12 12.13 -8.73
N TYR A 307 -13.08 11.70 -7.88
CA TYR A 307 -14.46 11.50 -8.26
C TYR A 307 -15.21 12.84 -8.35
N PRO A 308 -16.10 13.09 -9.34
CA PRO A 308 -16.54 12.16 -10.40
C PRO A 308 -15.73 12.25 -11.71
N ARG A 309 -14.64 13.02 -11.75
CA ARG A 309 -13.80 13.12 -12.93
C ARG A 309 -13.29 11.75 -13.36
N LYS A 310 -12.88 10.92 -12.39
CA LYS A 310 -12.50 9.51 -12.55
C LYS A 310 -13.37 8.61 -11.66
N GLY A 311 -13.35 7.30 -11.92
CA GLY A 311 -14.05 6.31 -11.11
C GLY A 311 -15.51 6.07 -11.48
N VAL A 312 -16.00 6.70 -12.54
CA VAL A 312 -17.36 6.52 -13.07
C VAL A 312 -17.39 6.78 -14.56
N LEU A 313 -18.23 6.05 -15.30
CA LEU A 313 -18.56 6.32 -16.69
C LEU A 313 -19.82 7.17 -16.72
N ALA A 314 -19.66 8.49 -16.82
CA ALA A 314 -20.76 9.45 -16.83
C ALA A 314 -20.41 10.66 -17.73
N PRO A 315 -21.40 11.38 -18.28
CA PRO A 315 -21.15 12.62 -18.99
C PRO A 315 -20.37 13.61 -18.13
N GLY A 316 -19.24 14.12 -18.66
CA GLY A 316 -18.34 15.03 -17.95
C GLY A 316 -17.19 14.37 -17.20
N SER A 317 -17.17 13.04 -17.10
CA SER A 317 -16.01 12.28 -16.61
C SER A 317 -14.98 12.08 -17.73
N ASP A 318 -13.73 11.84 -17.34
CA ASP A 318 -12.69 11.45 -18.27
C ASP A 318 -13.08 10.11 -18.96
N ALA A 319 -12.75 9.96 -20.24
CA ALA A 319 -13.05 8.75 -21.01
C ALA A 319 -12.02 7.63 -20.75
N ASP A 320 -11.74 7.37 -19.50
CA ASP A 320 -10.85 6.31 -19.05
C ASP A 320 -11.64 4.99 -19.01
N ILE A 321 -11.55 4.22 -20.08
CA ILE A 321 -12.38 3.03 -20.28
C ILE A 321 -11.51 1.79 -20.38
N VAL A 322 -11.81 0.79 -19.55
CA VAL A 322 -11.19 -0.52 -19.59
C VAL A 322 -12.19 -1.53 -20.12
N ILE A 323 -11.79 -2.29 -21.12
CA ILE A 323 -12.59 -3.35 -21.73
C ILE A 323 -11.98 -4.69 -21.34
N TYR A 324 -12.77 -5.53 -20.67
CA TYR A 324 -12.40 -6.90 -20.35
C TYR A 324 -13.08 -7.87 -21.31
N ASP A 325 -12.30 -8.73 -21.95
CA ASP A 325 -12.81 -9.87 -22.70
C ASP A 325 -12.67 -11.14 -21.84
N PRO A 326 -13.76 -11.67 -21.28
CA PRO A 326 -13.68 -12.87 -20.44
C PRO A 326 -13.39 -14.15 -21.24
N GLY A 327 -13.43 -14.10 -22.57
CA GLY A 327 -13.07 -15.20 -23.47
C GLY A 327 -11.58 -15.26 -23.81
N ASP A 328 -10.85 -14.19 -23.56
CA ASP A 328 -9.41 -14.13 -23.75
C ASP A 328 -8.69 -14.63 -22.50
N SER A 329 -7.74 -15.54 -22.66
CA SER A 329 -6.96 -16.10 -21.55
C SER A 329 -5.48 -16.05 -21.87
N HIS A 330 -4.72 -15.49 -20.94
CA HIS A 330 -3.25 -15.52 -20.97
C HIS A 330 -2.74 -16.50 -19.92
N VAL A 331 -1.70 -17.25 -20.27
CA VAL A 331 -1.00 -18.18 -19.38
C VAL A 331 0.38 -17.61 -19.06
#